data_052c83ebc26a506009683f94c902f66e
#
_entry.id   052c83ebc26a506009683f94c902f66e
#
_cell.length_a   1.000
_cell.length_b   1.000
_cell.length_c   1.000
_cell.angle_alpha   90.00
_cell.angle_beta   90.00
_cell.angle_gamma   90.00
#
_symmetry.space_group_name_H-M   'P 1'
#
loop_
_entity.id
_entity.type
_entity.pdbx_description
1 polymer ?
#
loop_
_entity_poly.entity_id
_entity_poly.type
_entity_poly.pdbx_seq_one_letter_code
_entity_poly.pdbx_strand_id
1 'polypeptide(L)' 'IDAGAFDAIKKNASLLCNGVVKIHENFNIGDGIDIVLNDINVAKGIAKISSNEISDNIVLIHIDDLIIL' A
#
# COMPACT_ATOMS: atom_id res chain seq x y z
N ILE A 1 0.46 -1.84 6.96
CA ILE A 1 -0.54 -0.76 6.98
C ILE A 1 -1.38 -0.85 8.25
N ASP A 2 -2.09 0.22 8.56
CA ASP A 2 -3.02 0.21 9.69
C ASP A 2 -4.40 -0.30 9.25
N ALA A 3 -5.26 -0.57 10.25
CA ALA A 3 -6.61 -1.11 10.00
C ALA A 3 -7.49 -0.12 9.23
N GLY A 4 -7.33 1.19 9.46
CA GLY A 4 -8.08 2.21 8.75
C GLY A 4 -7.76 2.22 7.27
N ALA A 5 -6.47 2.05 6.91
CA ALA A 5 -6.06 1.95 5.51
C ALA A 5 -6.65 0.70 4.86
N PHE A 6 -6.67 -0.42 5.56
CA PHE A 6 -7.25 -1.65 5.03
C PHE A 6 -8.75 -1.49 4.79
N ASP A 7 -9.47 -0.87 5.75
CA ASP A 7 -10.90 -0.60 5.56
C ASP A 7 -11.14 0.28 4.32
N ALA A 8 -10.30 1.29 4.10
CA ALA A 8 -10.43 2.18 2.95
C ALA A 8 -10.25 1.42 1.63
N ILE A 9 -9.21 0.59 1.51
CA ILE A 9 -8.97 -0.14 0.26
C ILE A 9 -10.06 -1.19 0.00
N LYS A 10 -10.63 -1.79 1.03
CA LYS A 10 -11.78 -2.69 0.87
C LYS A 10 -13.01 -1.97 0.32
N LYS A 11 -13.09 -0.66 0.49
CA LYS A 11 -14.17 0.19 -0.03
C LYS A 11 -13.82 0.86 -1.35
N ASN A 12 -12.87 0.28 -2.08
CA ASN A 12 -12.43 0.74 -3.39
C ASN A 12 -11.68 2.07 -3.37
N ALA A 13 -10.98 2.39 -2.29
CA ALA A 13 -10.08 3.54 -2.24
C ALA A 13 -8.66 3.09 -2.58
N SER A 14 -7.89 3.97 -3.21
CA SER A 14 -6.45 3.77 -3.41
C SER A 14 -5.73 3.77 -2.06
N LEU A 15 -4.58 3.08 -1.97
CA LEU A 15 -3.77 3.08 -0.77
C LEU A 15 -2.92 4.34 -0.72
N LEU A 16 -3.15 5.17 0.29
CA LEU A 16 -2.36 6.38 0.53
C LEU A 16 -1.19 6.08 1.48
N CYS A 17 -0.12 6.84 1.34
CA CYS A 17 1.05 6.68 2.21
C CYS A 17 0.74 6.91 3.69
N ASN A 18 -0.30 7.69 4.00
CA ASN A 18 -0.74 7.93 5.39
C ASN A 18 -1.04 6.63 6.14
N GLY A 19 -1.47 5.59 5.41
CA GLY A 19 -1.78 4.30 6.02
C GLY A 19 -0.59 3.37 6.20
N VAL A 20 0.60 3.77 5.74
CA VAL A 20 1.81 2.96 5.85
C VAL A 20 2.41 3.13 7.24
N VAL A 21 2.51 2.03 7.99
CA VAL A 21 3.07 2.03 9.33
C VAL A 21 4.55 1.68 9.30
N LYS A 22 4.94 0.73 8.43
CA LYS A 22 6.30 0.25 8.35
C LYS A 22 6.60 -0.27 6.95
N ILE A 23 7.82 -0.06 6.49
CA ILE A 23 8.36 -0.64 5.25
C ILE A 23 9.30 -1.77 5.63
N HIS A 24 8.96 -3.01 5.23
CA HIS A 24 9.77 -4.19 5.54
C HIS A 24 10.95 -4.32 4.59
N GLU A 25 10.78 -3.97 3.31
CA GLU A 25 11.80 -4.02 2.28
C GLU A 25 11.69 -2.81 1.38
N ASN A 26 12.82 -2.34 0.86
CA ASN A 26 12.81 -1.26 -0.13
C ASN A 26 12.21 -1.76 -1.44
N PHE A 27 11.54 -0.86 -2.15
CA PHE A 27 10.95 -1.13 -3.45
C PHE A 27 11.08 0.08 -4.36
N ASN A 28 10.94 -0.16 -5.65
CA ASN A 28 10.98 0.87 -6.69
C ASN A 28 9.62 1.03 -7.35
N ILE A 29 9.42 2.15 -8.03
CA ILE A 29 8.23 2.38 -8.86
C ILE A 29 8.06 1.19 -9.80
N GLY A 30 6.85 0.66 -9.88
CA GLY A 30 6.51 -0.45 -10.76
C GLY A 30 6.69 -1.82 -10.15
N ASP A 31 7.29 -1.92 -8.96
CA ASP A 31 7.44 -3.21 -8.29
C ASP A 31 6.10 -3.70 -7.75
N GLY A 32 5.90 -5.02 -7.82
CA GLY A 32 4.81 -5.68 -7.11
C GLY A 32 5.16 -5.74 -5.63
N ILE A 33 4.27 -5.24 -4.77
CA ILE A 33 4.49 -5.22 -3.33
C ILE A 33 3.33 -5.87 -2.60
N ASP A 34 3.64 -6.52 -1.48
CA ASP A 34 2.65 -7.10 -0.59
C ASP A 34 2.25 -6.09 0.48
N ILE A 35 0.96 -6.05 0.77
CA ILE A 35 0.40 -5.20 1.81
C ILE A 35 0.09 -6.07 3.01
N VAL A 36 0.68 -5.70 4.15
CA VAL A 36 0.65 -6.51 5.36
C VAL A 36 -0.10 -5.76 6.47
N LEU A 37 -1.00 -6.46 7.15
CA LEU A 37 -1.69 -5.99 8.35
C LEU A 37 -1.60 -7.09 9.41
N ASN A 38 -1.02 -6.76 10.57
CA ASN A 38 -0.84 -7.72 11.67
C ASN A 38 -0.16 -9.01 11.22
N ASP A 39 0.92 -8.88 10.46
CA ASP A 39 1.74 -9.98 9.94
C ASP A 39 1.03 -10.89 8.93
N ILE A 40 -0.10 -10.46 8.40
CA ILE A 40 -0.85 -11.19 7.39
C ILE A 40 -0.84 -10.41 6.08
N ASN A 41 -0.52 -11.06 4.97
CA ASN A 41 -0.65 -10.45 3.65
C ASN A 41 -2.14 -10.30 3.32
N VAL A 42 -2.62 -9.07 3.28
CA VAL A 42 -4.05 -8.79 3.07
C VAL A 42 -4.35 -8.28 1.66
N ALA A 43 -3.33 -7.83 0.95
CA ALA A 43 -3.48 -7.30 -0.40
C ALA A 43 -2.12 -7.28 -1.09
N LYS A 44 -2.13 -7.01 -2.39
CA LYS A 44 -0.90 -6.75 -3.16
C LYS A 44 -1.21 -5.77 -4.28
N GLY A 45 -0.18 -5.12 -4.79
CA GLY A 45 -0.35 -4.17 -5.88
C GLY A 45 0.96 -3.67 -6.43
N ILE A 46 0.86 -2.74 -7.37
CA ILE A 46 2.01 -2.15 -8.05
C ILE A 46 2.29 -0.77 -7.44
N ALA A 47 3.53 -0.57 -6.99
CA ALA A 47 3.94 0.68 -6.37
C ALA A 47 3.97 1.83 -7.38
N LYS A 48 3.35 2.96 -7.03
CA LYS A 48 3.39 4.18 -7.85
C LYS A 48 4.58 5.07 -7.53
N ILE A 49 5.21 4.84 -6.39
CA ILE A 49 6.41 5.57 -5.96
C ILE A 49 7.40 4.56 -5.37
N SER A 50 8.65 4.97 -5.22
CA SER A 50 9.63 4.13 -4.54
C SER A 50 9.53 4.32 -3.02
N SER A 51 10.07 3.35 -2.27
CA SER A 51 9.96 3.35 -0.80
C SER A 51 10.61 4.55 -0.14
N ASN A 52 11.61 5.15 -0.77
CA ASN A 52 12.27 6.34 -0.23
C ASN A 52 11.52 7.65 -0.55
N GLU A 53 10.41 7.58 -1.26
CA GLU A 53 9.60 8.75 -1.62
C GLU A 53 8.26 8.79 -0.86
N ILE A 54 8.08 7.95 0.14
CA ILE A 54 6.87 7.91 0.96
C ILE A 54 6.68 9.26 1.65
N SER A 55 5.51 9.86 1.45
CA SER A 55 5.12 11.05 2.19
C SER A 55 3.60 11.12 2.25
N ASP A 56 3.08 11.86 3.25
CA ASP A 56 1.64 11.93 3.49
C ASP A 56 0.89 12.47 2.27
N ASN A 57 -0.31 11.96 2.05
CA ASN A 57 -1.23 12.36 0.98
C ASN A 57 -0.79 11.94 -0.43
N ILE A 58 0.26 11.14 -0.55
CA ILE A 58 0.68 10.58 -1.85
C ILE A 58 0.10 9.18 -1.98
N VAL A 59 -0.40 8.84 -3.16
CA VAL A 59 -0.90 7.50 -3.47
C VAL A 59 0.28 6.55 -3.61
N LEU A 60 0.30 5.50 -2.81
CA LEU A 60 1.29 4.44 -2.93
C LEU A 60 0.88 3.42 -3.99
N ILE A 61 -0.39 2.98 -3.96
CA ILE A 61 -0.93 2.04 -4.94
C ILE A 61 -2.29 2.55 -5.39
N HIS A 62 -2.45 2.74 -6.69
CA HIS A 62 -3.74 3.12 -7.26
C HIS A 62 -4.73 1.96 -7.13
N ILE A 63 -6.01 2.28 -6.94
CA ILE A 63 -7.04 1.25 -6.75
C ILE A 63 -7.09 0.25 -7.92
N ASP A 64 -6.82 0.69 -9.15
CA ASP A 64 -6.84 -0.19 -10.31
C ASP A 64 -5.69 -1.20 -10.31
N ASP A 65 -4.63 -0.94 -9.55
CA ASP A 65 -3.45 -1.79 -9.45
C ASP A 65 -3.39 -2.56 -8.13
N LEU A 66 -4.49 -2.61 -7.39
CA LEU A 66 -4.56 -3.17 -6.05
C LEU A 66 -5.50 -4.38 -6.04
N ILE A 67 -5.03 -5.49 -5.45
CA ILE A 67 -5.82 -6.71 -5.31
C ILE A 67 -5.92 -7.06 -3.84
N ILE A 68 -7.15 -7.19 -3.34
CA ILE A 68 -7.42 -7.68 -1.98
C ILE A 68 -7.36 -9.21 -2.02
N LEU A 69 -6.62 -9.78 -1.08
CA LEU A 69 -6.47 -11.23 -1.01
C LEU A 69 -7.62 -11.90 -0.23
#